data_f4e540e40de7b85749e5574792ff85d0
#
_entry.id   f4e540e40de7b85749e5574792ff85d0
#
_cell.length_a   1.000
_cell.length_b   1.000
_cell.length_c   1.000
_cell.angle_alpha   90.00
_cell.angle_beta   90.00
_cell.angle_gamma   90.00
#
_symmetry.space_group_name_H-M   'P 1'
#
loop_
_entity.id
_entity.type
_entity.pdbx_description
1 polymer ?
#
loop_
_entity_poly.entity_id
_entity_poly.type
_entity_poly.pdbx_seq_one_letter_code
_entity_poly.pdbx_strand_id
1 'polypeptide(L)'
;MANQQTLEELYAIIKGRKETPKEGSDTNYLFDKGLDKILKKVVEEATEVVIAAKNENPQELVYETADVLYHLLVLLVEKGVPYEAILEELASREGVISKTQERKAITDL
;
A
#
# COMPACT_ATOMS: atom_id res chain seq x y z
N MET A 1 -2.72 -26.57 0.58
CA MET A 1 -3.07 -25.42 -0.26
C MET A 1 -2.72 -24.13 0.48
N ALA A 2 -1.98 -23.25 -0.15
CA ALA A 2 -1.65 -21.99 0.47
C ALA A 2 -2.87 -21.09 0.52
N ASN A 3 -3.06 -20.43 1.64
CA ASN A 3 -4.11 -19.44 1.78
C ASN A 3 -3.65 -18.16 1.07
N GLN A 4 -4.51 -17.67 0.21
CA GLN A 4 -4.26 -16.39 -0.45
C GLN A 4 -5.20 -15.36 0.11
N GLN A 5 -4.64 -14.37 0.75
CA GLN A 5 -5.39 -13.26 1.30
C GLN A 5 -5.55 -12.19 0.25
N THR A 6 -6.77 -11.72 0.03
CA THR A 6 -6.98 -10.60 -0.88
C THR A 6 -6.61 -9.29 -0.17
N LEU A 7 -6.35 -8.26 -0.95
CA LEU A 7 -6.09 -6.94 -0.37
C LEU A 7 -7.32 -6.40 0.36
N GLU A 8 -8.51 -6.74 -0.11
CA GLU A 8 -9.74 -6.35 0.57
C GLU A 8 -9.82 -6.99 1.96
N GLU A 9 -9.49 -8.28 2.06
CA GLU A 9 -9.48 -8.97 3.34
C GLU A 9 -8.44 -8.38 4.28
N LEU A 10 -7.25 -8.08 3.74
CA LEU A 10 -6.20 -7.47 4.54
C LEU A 10 -6.61 -6.08 5.03
N TYR A 11 -7.24 -5.29 4.17
CA TYR A 11 -7.75 -3.99 4.56
C TYR A 11 -8.74 -4.12 5.73
N ALA A 12 -9.65 -5.10 5.66
CA ALA A 12 -10.63 -5.32 6.71
C ALA A 12 -9.96 -5.68 8.04
N ILE A 13 -8.91 -6.52 7.98
CA ILE A 13 -8.15 -6.89 9.18
C ILE A 13 -7.47 -5.66 9.78
N ILE A 14 -6.84 -4.85 8.95
CA ILE A 14 -6.15 -3.64 9.42
C ILE A 14 -7.15 -2.67 10.05
N LYS A 15 -8.29 -2.48 9.41
CA LYS A 15 -9.34 -1.62 9.94
C LYS A 15 -9.84 -2.15 11.29
N GLY A 16 -9.97 -3.46 11.41
CA GLY A 16 -10.35 -4.08 12.67
C GLY A 16 -9.34 -3.82 13.79
N ARG A 17 -8.06 -3.80 13.47
CA ARG A 17 -7.02 -3.50 14.45
C ARG A 17 -7.11 -2.06 14.95
N LYS A 18 -7.51 -1.13 14.09
CA LYS A 18 -7.68 0.26 14.51
C LYS A 18 -8.89 0.41 15.42
N GLU A 19 -9.99 -0.27 15.11
CA GLU A 19 -11.23 -0.21 15.89
C GLU A 19 -11.14 -0.98 17.19
N THR A 20 -10.46 -2.14 17.16
CA THR A 20 -10.30 -3.02 18.31
C THR A 20 -8.82 -3.39 18.42
N PRO A 21 -8.01 -2.58 19.10
CA PRO A 21 -6.58 -2.81 19.19
C PRO A 21 -6.23 -4.16 19.79
N LYS A 22 -5.19 -4.77 19.23
CA LYS A 22 -4.66 -6.04 19.74
C LYS A 22 -3.22 -5.80 20.20
N GLU A 23 -2.98 -6.04 21.47
CA GLU A 23 -1.66 -5.88 22.06
C GLU A 23 -0.62 -6.70 21.32
N GLY A 24 0.54 -6.10 21.06
CA GLY A 24 1.63 -6.76 20.36
C GLY A 24 1.51 -6.77 18.85
N SER A 25 0.45 -6.17 18.30
CA SER A 25 0.25 -6.09 16.85
C SER A 25 1.13 -5.00 16.24
N ASP A 26 1.83 -5.34 15.15
CA ASP A 26 2.62 -4.34 14.39
C ASP A 26 1.72 -3.26 13.82
N THR A 27 0.51 -3.62 13.41
CA THR A 27 -0.47 -2.67 12.88
C THR A 27 -0.87 -1.66 13.94
N ASN A 28 -1.10 -2.12 15.17
CA ASN A 28 -1.41 -1.21 16.26
C ASN A 28 -0.25 -0.29 16.59
N TYR A 29 0.98 -0.81 16.52
CA TYR A 29 2.18 0.02 16.71
C TYR A 29 2.17 1.19 15.72
N LEU A 30 1.85 0.93 14.45
CA LEU A 30 1.82 1.99 13.43
C LEU A 30 0.74 3.01 13.72
N PHE A 31 -0.45 2.56 14.10
CA PHE A 31 -1.54 3.50 14.45
C PHE A 31 -1.18 4.33 15.70
N ASP A 32 -0.53 3.70 16.67
CA ASP A 32 -0.12 4.41 17.88
C ASP A 32 0.93 5.48 17.58
N LYS A 33 1.85 5.21 16.66
CA LYS A 33 2.88 6.18 16.27
C LYS A 33 2.32 7.29 15.40
N GLY A 34 1.25 7.02 14.67
CA GLY A 34 0.52 8.03 13.93
C GLY A 34 0.96 8.21 12.48
N LEU A 35 0.35 9.20 11.85
CA LEU A 35 0.45 9.41 10.40
C LEU A 35 1.89 9.56 9.90
N ASP A 36 2.70 10.35 10.58
CA ASP A 36 4.06 10.61 10.10
C ASP A 36 4.89 9.33 10.03
N LYS A 37 4.73 8.45 11.02
CA LYS A 37 5.43 7.16 11.02
C LYS A 37 4.92 6.28 9.88
N ILE A 38 3.62 6.26 9.67
CA ILE A 38 3.02 5.48 8.58
C ILE A 38 3.55 5.96 7.23
N LEU A 39 3.59 7.28 7.02
CA LEU A 39 4.10 7.86 5.78
C LEU A 39 5.58 7.53 5.58
N LYS A 40 6.37 7.61 6.64
CA LYS A 40 7.79 7.27 6.58
C LYS A 40 7.97 5.81 6.15
N LYS A 41 7.16 4.90 6.68
CA LYS A 41 7.23 3.49 6.31
C LYS A 41 6.88 3.28 4.84
N VAL A 42 5.89 3.99 4.32
CA VAL A 42 5.54 3.88 2.90
C VAL A 42 6.75 4.25 2.04
N VAL A 43 7.42 5.36 2.35
CA VAL A 43 8.59 5.80 1.59
C VAL A 43 9.73 4.79 1.71
N GLU A 44 10.01 4.31 2.91
CA GLU A 44 11.09 3.35 3.14
C GLU A 44 10.87 2.06 2.36
N GLU A 45 9.66 1.51 2.44
CA GLU A 45 9.37 0.25 1.76
C GLU A 45 9.32 0.40 0.24
N ALA A 46 8.85 1.54 -0.27
CA ALA A 46 8.90 1.82 -1.70
C ALA A 46 10.34 1.85 -2.20
N THR A 47 11.25 2.44 -1.42
CA THR A 47 12.68 2.46 -1.74
C THR A 47 13.24 1.03 -1.79
N GLU A 48 12.82 0.19 -0.84
CA GLU A 48 13.28 -1.20 -0.81
C GLU A 48 12.79 -1.99 -2.04
N VAL A 49 11.60 -1.68 -2.55
CA VAL A 49 11.12 -2.28 -3.79
C VAL A 49 12.05 -1.95 -4.95
N VAL A 50 12.45 -0.68 -5.05
CA VAL A 50 13.35 -0.23 -6.12
C VAL A 50 14.68 -0.98 -6.02
N ILE A 51 15.25 -1.06 -4.82
CA ILE A 51 16.52 -1.76 -4.59
C ILE A 51 16.40 -3.24 -4.94
N ALA A 52 15.34 -3.89 -4.47
CA ALA A 52 15.13 -5.32 -4.75
C ALA A 52 15.01 -5.59 -6.24
N ALA A 53 14.31 -4.72 -6.96
CA ALA A 53 14.15 -4.86 -8.41
C ALA A 53 15.49 -4.72 -9.14
N LYS A 54 16.34 -3.78 -8.69
CA LYS A 54 17.65 -3.57 -9.29
C LYS A 54 18.61 -4.73 -9.01
N ASN A 55 18.43 -5.39 -7.89
CA ASN A 55 19.26 -6.54 -7.50
C ASN A 55 18.86 -7.84 -8.19
N GLU A 56 17.77 -7.80 -8.96
CA GLU A 56 17.28 -8.96 -9.73
C GLU A 56 17.02 -10.18 -8.85
N ASN A 57 16.51 -9.94 -7.64
CA ASN A 57 16.12 -11.01 -6.72
C ASN A 57 14.59 -11.06 -6.65
N PRO A 58 13.94 -12.02 -7.36
CA PRO A 58 12.49 -12.07 -7.39
C PRO A 58 11.83 -12.27 -6.03
N GLN A 59 12.45 -13.05 -5.15
CA GLN A 59 11.88 -13.31 -3.84
C GLN A 59 11.90 -12.06 -2.97
N GLU A 60 12.99 -11.32 -3.02
CA GLU A 60 13.10 -10.07 -2.29
C GLU A 60 12.11 -9.04 -2.83
N LEU A 61 11.94 -8.99 -4.16
CA LEU A 61 10.98 -8.10 -4.77
C LEU A 61 9.55 -8.42 -4.32
N VAL A 62 9.19 -9.71 -4.25
CA VAL A 62 7.89 -10.12 -3.75
C VAL A 62 7.70 -9.66 -2.30
N TYR A 63 8.70 -9.89 -1.46
CA TYR A 63 8.63 -9.52 -0.06
C TYR A 63 8.43 -8.00 0.12
N GLU A 64 9.23 -7.21 -0.57
CA GLU A 64 9.16 -5.75 -0.41
C GLU A 64 7.90 -5.17 -1.05
N THR A 65 7.44 -5.76 -2.15
CA THR A 65 6.17 -5.32 -2.75
C THR A 65 4.99 -5.58 -1.80
N ALA A 66 4.98 -6.76 -1.16
CA ALA A 66 3.94 -7.06 -0.19
C ALA A 66 3.98 -6.07 0.97
N ASP A 67 5.18 -5.69 1.42
CA ASP A 67 5.36 -4.72 2.49
C ASP A 67 4.80 -3.33 2.11
N VAL A 68 5.06 -2.88 0.89
CA VAL A 68 4.52 -1.60 0.40
C VAL A 68 3.01 -1.64 0.39
N LEU A 69 2.44 -2.71 -0.16
CA LEU A 69 0.97 -2.85 -0.21
C LEU A 69 0.36 -2.82 1.19
N TYR A 70 0.98 -3.53 2.13
CA TYR A 70 0.52 -3.53 3.51
C TYR A 70 0.52 -2.11 4.09
N HIS A 71 1.63 -1.39 3.95
CA HIS A 71 1.73 -0.04 4.53
C HIS A 71 0.80 0.96 3.84
N LEU A 72 0.56 0.78 2.53
CA LEU A 72 -0.42 1.61 1.84
C LEU A 72 -1.82 1.38 2.39
N LEU A 73 -2.18 0.13 2.70
CA LEU A 73 -3.48 -0.15 3.30
C LEU A 73 -3.60 0.45 4.70
N VAL A 74 -2.52 0.39 5.49
CA VAL A 74 -2.50 1.04 6.81
C VAL A 74 -2.76 2.54 6.65
N LEU A 75 -2.11 3.17 5.67
CA LEU A 75 -2.30 4.58 5.39
C LEU A 75 -3.76 4.90 5.03
N LEU A 76 -4.36 4.09 4.17
CA LEU A 76 -5.76 4.31 3.78
C LEU A 76 -6.68 4.23 5.00
N VAL A 77 -6.48 3.24 5.87
CA VAL A 77 -7.27 3.12 7.09
C VAL A 77 -7.08 4.34 7.98
N GLU A 78 -5.84 4.77 8.15
CA GLU A 78 -5.53 5.95 8.98
C GLU A 78 -6.23 7.20 8.47
N LYS A 79 -6.31 7.36 7.14
CA LYS A 79 -6.94 8.52 6.52
C LYS A 79 -8.43 8.35 6.29
N GLY A 80 -8.99 7.19 6.64
CA GLY A 80 -10.42 6.95 6.46
C GLY A 80 -10.85 6.77 5.02
N VAL A 81 -9.93 6.35 4.14
CA VAL A 81 -10.22 6.14 2.72
C VAL A 81 -10.58 4.67 2.50
N PRO A 82 -11.79 4.37 1.99
CA PRO A 82 -12.17 2.97 1.79
C PRO A 82 -11.38 2.32 0.65
N TYR A 83 -11.10 1.03 0.81
CA TYR A 83 -10.37 0.28 -0.20
C TYR A 83 -11.09 0.31 -1.56
N GLU A 84 -12.42 0.25 -1.54
CA GLU A 84 -13.24 0.25 -2.76
C GLU A 84 -13.03 1.51 -3.59
N ALA A 85 -12.70 2.64 -2.97
CA ALA A 85 -12.44 3.88 -3.70
C ALA A 85 -11.23 3.73 -4.63
N ILE A 86 -10.22 2.95 -4.20
CA ILE A 86 -9.03 2.70 -5.02
C ILE A 86 -9.42 1.85 -6.23
N LEU A 87 -10.25 0.83 -6.02
CA LEU A 87 -10.70 -0.03 -7.11
C LEU A 87 -11.54 0.75 -8.12
N GLU A 88 -12.40 1.64 -7.65
CA GLU A 88 -13.22 2.48 -8.52
C GLU A 88 -12.36 3.40 -9.36
N GLU A 89 -11.34 3.99 -8.75
CA GLU A 89 -10.41 4.86 -9.49
C GLU A 89 -9.67 4.08 -10.56
N LEU A 90 -9.17 2.89 -10.21
CA LEU A 90 -8.48 2.05 -11.18
C LEU A 90 -9.40 1.64 -12.33
N ALA A 91 -10.64 1.27 -12.02
CA ALA A 91 -11.62 0.91 -13.04
C ALA A 91 -11.91 2.09 -13.98
N SER A 92 -11.96 3.30 -13.44
CA SER A 92 -12.22 4.50 -14.24
C SER A 92 -11.11 4.79 -15.24
N ARG A 93 -9.90 4.25 -15.01
CA ARG A 93 -8.76 4.44 -15.90
C ARG A 93 -8.67 3.35 -16.96
N GLU A 94 -9.46 2.30 -16.85
CA GLU A 94 -9.42 1.20 -17.78
C GLU A 94 -9.86 1.67 -19.17
N GLY A 95 -9.03 1.40 -20.18
CA GLY A 95 -9.31 1.81 -21.54
C GLY A 95 -9.06 3.29 -21.84
N VAL A 96 -8.62 4.09 -20.86
CA VAL A 96 -8.39 5.53 -21.05
C VAL A 96 -6.88 5.78 -21.17
N ILE A 97 -6.28 5.22 -22.21
CA ILE A 97 -4.84 5.33 -22.43
C ILE A 97 -4.43 6.79 -22.70
N SER A 98 -5.23 7.50 -23.50
CA SER A 98 -4.93 8.88 -23.88
C SER A 98 -4.80 9.80 -22.67
N LYS A 99 -5.58 9.57 -21.64
CA LYS A 99 -5.54 10.42 -20.44
C LYS A 99 -4.18 10.37 -19.77
N THR A 100 -3.55 9.20 -19.74
CA THR A 100 -2.22 9.06 -19.17
C THR A 100 -1.16 9.67 -20.09
N GLN A 101 -1.32 9.48 -21.39
CA GLN A 101 -0.38 9.97 -22.39
C GLN A 101 -0.37 11.50 -22.48
N GLU A 102 -1.48 12.14 -22.15
CA GLU A 102 -1.60 13.59 -22.20
C GLU A 102 -0.93 14.29 -21.01
N ARG A 103 -0.57 13.54 -19.99
CA ARG A 103 0.09 14.12 -18.83
C ARG A 103 1.52 14.46 -19.17
N LYS A 104 1.96 15.64 -18.71
CA LYS A 104 3.34 16.02 -18.90
C LYS A 104 4.26 15.06 -18.14
N ALA A 105 5.38 14.74 -18.76
CA ALA A 105 6.42 13.99 -18.07
C ALA A 105 6.96 14.85 -16.92
N ILE A 106 7.48 14.18 -15.89
CA ILE A 106 8.04 14.88 -14.74
C ILE A 106 9.14 15.85 -15.16
N THR A 107 9.92 15.48 -16.18
CA THR A 107 10.99 16.31 -16.70
C THR A 107 10.49 17.57 -17.43
N ASP A 108 9.22 17.60 -17.79
CA ASP A 108 8.61 18.73 -18.49
C ASP A 108 7.93 19.71 -17.55
N LEU A 109 7.92 19.41 -16.28
CA LEU A 109 7.31 20.28 -15.26
C LEU A 109 8.29 21.37 -14.77
#